data_e5a0d3ba990e44b3ef8164cbc75156bd
#
_entry.id   e5a0d3ba990e44b3ef8164cbc75156bd
#
_cell.length_a   1.000
_cell.length_b   1.000
_cell.length_c   1.000
_cell.angle_alpha   90.00
_cell.angle_beta   90.00
_cell.angle_gamma   90.00
#
_symmetry.space_group_name_H-M   'P 1'
#
loop_
_entity.id
_entity.type
_entity.pdbx_description
1 polymer ?
#
loop_
_entity_poly.entity_id
_entity_poly.type
_entity_poly.pdbx_seq_one_letter_code
_entity_poly.pdbx_strand_id
1 'polypeptide(L)'
;INFNNSQRIFRKEDASSVFVREADNSSTQNRNDDVDDRLKIRLSFEATNTYKRQLLVTQDSQATNQIDFGYDAVNKDELSNDMFWMIDNEKFVIQGTNTIDESTILPVGITTTENGINTFKIDALDNVPTDLEIYIHDKTLDTFHNLRNSDYQIDLPSGEYLERFEITFTNQSLSVDDFEEMNTDVYYSNETNDIVINNPQNIEIDSVEIINMLGQVVIKYDNIDSNSTVKLKTKNLSVGTYIIKLKTEISEISKKVLVK
;
A
#
# COMPACT_ATOMS: atom_id res chain seq x y z
N ILE A 1 33.90 -40.46 10.18
CA ILE A 1 34.70 -39.62 9.25
C ILE A 1 34.98 -38.32 10.01
N ASN A 2 36.24 -38.03 10.29
CA ASN A 2 36.64 -36.79 10.95
C ASN A 2 37.04 -35.79 9.88
N PHE A 3 36.34 -34.68 9.81
CA PHE A 3 36.67 -33.55 8.94
C PHE A 3 37.56 -32.58 9.70
N ASN A 4 38.74 -32.24 9.17
CA ASN A 4 39.62 -31.21 9.68
C ASN A 4 39.79 -30.05 8.72
N ASN A 5 40.20 -28.89 9.26
CA ASN A 5 40.35 -27.66 8.47
C ASN A 5 41.36 -27.76 7.33
N SER A 6 42.33 -28.68 7.40
CA SER A 6 43.28 -28.94 6.33
C SER A 6 42.65 -29.53 5.04
N GLN A 7 41.40 -29.99 5.13
CA GLN A 7 40.66 -30.51 3.98
C GLN A 7 39.84 -29.42 3.25
N ARG A 8 39.85 -28.19 3.76
CA ARG A 8 39.22 -27.05 3.11
C ARG A 8 40.20 -26.36 2.16
N ILE A 9 40.01 -26.55 0.87
CA ILE A 9 40.72 -25.80 -0.14
C ILE A 9 39.82 -24.61 -0.55
N PHE A 10 40.24 -23.40 -0.21
CA PHE A 10 39.62 -22.19 -0.78
C PHE A 10 40.03 -22.10 -2.24
N ARG A 11 39.09 -22.37 -3.15
CA ARG A 11 39.21 -22.01 -4.57
C ARG A 11 38.37 -20.77 -4.82
N LYS A 12 38.92 -19.81 -5.59
CA LYS A 12 38.11 -18.78 -6.20
C LYS A 12 37.07 -19.46 -7.09
N GLU A 13 35.84 -19.03 -7.00
CA GLU A 13 34.80 -19.44 -7.94
C GLU A 13 35.21 -18.96 -9.34
N ASP A 14 35.48 -19.90 -10.22
CA ASP A 14 35.73 -19.69 -11.62
C ASP A 14 34.94 -20.73 -12.43
N ALA A 15 35.07 -20.72 -13.75
CA ALA A 15 34.40 -21.65 -14.68
C ALA A 15 34.67 -23.14 -14.37
N SER A 16 35.54 -23.47 -13.42
CA SER A 16 35.88 -24.82 -12.98
C SER A 16 35.31 -25.20 -11.59
N SER A 17 34.53 -24.34 -10.96
CA SER A 17 33.81 -24.64 -9.72
C SER A 17 32.70 -25.64 -9.99
N VAL A 18 32.93 -26.91 -9.64
CA VAL A 18 31.90 -27.96 -9.76
C VAL A 18 31.13 -28.06 -8.47
N PHE A 19 29.98 -27.40 -8.37
CA PHE A 19 28.92 -27.87 -7.53
C PHE A 19 28.28 -29.07 -8.22
N VAL A 20 28.55 -30.26 -7.70
CA VAL A 20 27.90 -31.48 -8.22
C VAL A 20 26.44 -31.44 -7.82
N ARG A 21 25.59 -30.91 -8.69
CA ARG A 21 24.27 -31.47 -8.90
C ARG A 21 24.51 -32.71 -9.78
N GLU A 22 24.09 -33.88 -9.38
CA GLU A 22 23.94 -35.00 -10.29
C GLU A 22 23.19 -34.49 -11.53
N ALA A 23 23.90 -34.39 -12.63
CA ALA A 23 23.26 -34.10 -13.90
C ALA A 23 22.54 -35.36 -14.30
N ASP A 24 21.22 -35.36 -14.14
CA ASP A 24 20.38 -36.27 -14.90
C ASP A 24 20.68 -36.03 -16.38
N ASN A 25 21.27 -37.07 -17.01
CA ASN A 25 21.72 -37.07 -18.41
C ASN A 25 20.53 -37.16 -19.37
N SER A 26 19.55 -36.30 -19.23
CA SER A 26 18.47 -36.17 -20.21
C SER A 26 18.14 -34.69 -20.45
N SER A 27 18.53 -34.24 -21.60
CA SER A 27 18.31 -32.96 -22.24
C SER A 27 19.40 -31.90 -21.99
N THR A 28 20.23 -31.69 -23.00
CA THR A 28 20.82 -30.40 -23.36
C THR A 28 19.68 -29.41 -23.60
N GLN A 29 19.06 -28.94 -22.54
CA GLN A 29 18.37 -27.66 -22.62
C GLN A 29 19.47 -26.59 -22.53
N ASN A 30 19.67 -25.85 -23.62
CA ASN A 30 20.27 -24.54 -23.58
C ASN A 30 19.63 -23.83 -22.39
N ARG A 31 20.41 -23.64 -21.30
CA ARG A 31 20.09 -22.56 -20.39
C ARG A 31 20.30 -21.29 -21.21
N ASN A 32 19.24 -20.83 -21.85
CA ASN A 32 19.12 -19.42 -22.03
C ASN A 32 19.33 -18.87 -20.61
N ASP A 33 20.25 -17.96 -20.47
CA ASP A 33 20.28 -17.08 -19.31
C ASP A 33 18.90 -16.43 -19.32
N ASP A 34 17.91 -17.04 -18.63
CA ASP A 34 16.61 -16.45 -18.42
C ASP A 34 16.91 -15.20 -17.58
N VAL A 35 17.00 -14.10 -18.30
CA VAL A 35 17.14 -12.78 -17.67
C VAL A 35 15.93 -12.67 -16.76
N ASP A 36 16.17 -12.58 -15.47
CA ASP A 36 15.09 -12.37 -14.50
C ASP A 36 14.50 -10.98 -14.73
N ASP A 37 13.39 -10.93 -15.45
CA ASP A 37 12.67 -9.72 -15.87
C ASP A 37 11.66 -9.21 -14.83
N ARG A 38 11.57 -9.90 -13.69
CA ARG A 38 10.67 -9.48 -12.62
C ARG A 38 11.03 -8.09 -12.09
N LEU A 39 10.02 -7.28 -11.84
CA LEU A 39 10.14 -6.02 -11.13
C LEU A 39 10.63 -6.26 -9.70
N LYS A 40 11.68 -5.55 -9.28
CA LYS A 40 12.22 -5.64 -7.92
C LYS A 40 12.57 -4.27 -7.39
N ILE A 41 12.09 -3.99 -6.18
CA ILE A 41 12.41 -2.76 -5.44
C ILE A 41 13.15 -3.17 -4.19
N ARG A 42 14.38 -2.66 -4.02
CA ARG A 42 15.15 -2.81 -2.79
C ARG A 42 15.16 -1.50 -2.04
N LEU A 43 14.62 -1.55 -0.85
CA LEU A 43 14.63 -0.43 0.08
C LEU A 43 15.64 -0.67 1.18
N SER A 44 16.25 0.38 1.69
CA SER A 44 17.06 0.29 2.89
C SER A 44 16.61 1.26 3.96
N PHE A 45 16.83 0.82 5.18
CA PHE A 45 16.61 1.56 6.40
C PHE A 45 17.95 1.73 7.11
N GLU A 46 18.29 2.95 7.45
CA GLU A 46 19.47 3.29 8.25
C GLU A 46 19.01 3.94 9.55
N ALA A 47 19.23 3.23 10.65
CA ALA A 47 18.92 3.73 11.98
C ALA A 47 20.01 4.69 12.49
N THR A 48 19.70 5.46 13.53
CA THR A 48 20.59 6.42 14.18
C THR A 48 21.96 5.85 14.53
N ASN A 49 22.05 4.58 14.87
CA ASN A 49 23.31 3.89 15.27
C ASN A 49 24.00 3.15 14.12
N THR A 50 23.76 3.53 12.88
CA THR A 50 24.38 2.98 11.66
C THR A 50 24.01 1.54 11.28
N TYR A 51 23.05 0.91 11.94
CA TYR A 51 22.50 -0.36 11.45
C TYR A 51 21.73 -0.14 10.16
N LYS A 52 21.97 -1.02 9.21
CA LYS A 52 21.30 -1.01 7.92
C LYS A 52 20.53 -2.31 7.71
N ARG A 53 19.25 -2.18 7.39
CA ARG A 53 18.39 -3.27 6.93
C ARG A 53 18.03 -3.03 5.48
N GLN A 54 18.07 -4.06 4.65
CA GLN A 54 17.53 -4.03 3.29
C GLN A 54 16.27 -4.91 3.21
N LEU A 55 15.24 -4.39 2.57
CA LEU A 55 14.04 -5.14 2.21
C LEU A 55 13.97 -5.30 0.68
N LEU A 56 13.37 -6.38 0.24
CA LEU A 56 13.04 -6.62 -1.15
C LEU A 56 11.53 -6.80 -1.30
N VAL A 57 10.93 -6.11 -2.27
CA VAL A 57 9.64 -6.52 -2.83
C VAL A 57 9.83 -6.87 -4.30
N THR A 58 9.16 -7.92 -4.75
CA THR A 58 9.22 -8.38 -6.15
C THR A 58 7.83 -8.71 -6.66
N GLN A 59 7.59 -8.37 -7.93
CA GLN A 59 6.36 -8.76 -8.61
C GLN A 59 6.53 -10.12 -9.27
N ASP A 60 5.60 -11.03 -8.99
CA ASP A 60 5.50 -12.34 -9.65
C ASP A 60 4.01 -12.71 -9.78
N SER A 61 3.60 -13.09 -10.98
CA SER A 61 2.18 -13.39 -11.28
C SER A 61 1.60 -14.59 -10.50
N GLN A 62 2.45 -15.37 -9.84
CA GLN A 62 2.06 -16.51 -9.01
C GLN A 62 2.08 -16.18 -7.51
N ALA A 63 2.60 -15.01 -7.12
CA ALA A 63 2.52 -14.52 -5.76
C ALA A 63 1.16 -13.85 -5.49
N THR A 64 0.85 -13.64 -4.22
CA THR A 64 -0.33 -12.89 -3.75
C THR A 64 0.09 -11.76 -2.81
N ASN A 65 -0.84 -11.03 -2.26
CA ASN A 65 -0.55 -10.03 -1.21
C ASN A 65 -0.60 -10.65 0.20
N GLN A 66 -0.78 -11.97 0.30
CA GLN A 66 -0.76 -12.73 1.54
C GLN A 66 0.56 -13.49 1.67
N ILE A 67 0.73 -14.27 2.74
CA ILE A 67 1.95 -15.04 2.97
C ILE A 67 2.04 -16.19 1.94
N ASP A 68 3.06 -16.15 1.09
CA ASP A 68 3.29 -17.14 0.04
C ASP A 68 4.61 -17.89 0.25
N PHE A 69 4.50 -19.20 0.42
CA PHE A 69 5.69 -20.03 0.53
C PHE A 69 6.52 -20.02 -0.77
N GLY A 70 7.79 -19.64 -0.65
CA GLY A 70 8.74 -19.58 -1.77
C GLY A 70 8.85 -18.21 -2.43
N TYR A 71 7.96 -17.26 -2.12
CA TYR A 71 8.01 -15.88 -2.57
C TYR A 71 8.38 -14.93 -1.41
N ASP A 72 7.93 -15.24 -0.19
CA ASP A 72 8.17 -14.43 0.98
C ASP A 72 9.25 -15.02 1.87
N ALA A 73 10.04 -14.17 2.49
CA ALA A 73 11.06 -14.58 3.46
C ALA A 73 10.82 -13.90 4.81
N VAL A 74 10.52 -14.72 5.81
CA VAL A 74 10.31 -14.28 7.19
C VAL A 74 11.58 -13.61 7.74
N ASN A 75 11.42 -12.52 8.48
CA ASN A 75 12.49 -11.90 9.24
C ASN A 75 12.87 -12.77 10.44
N LYS A 76 13.84 -13.68 10.25
CA LYS A 76 14.32 -14.57 11.31
C LYS A 76 15.41 -13.95 12.20
N ASP A 77 16.19 -13.03 11.64
CA ASP A 77 17.29 -12.36 12.30
C ASP A 77 16.85 -10.94 12.68
N GLU A 78 15.94 -10.84 13.66
CA GLU A 78 15.48 -9.55 14.17
C GLU A 78 16.65 -8.76 14.75
N LEU A 79 16.83 -7.53 14.24
CA LEU A 79 17.81 -6.59 14.77
C LEU A 79 17.15 -5.69 15.81
N SER A 80 17.96 -5.14 16.71
CA SER A 80 17.47 -4.17 17.70
C SER A 80 16.97 -2.88 17.06
N ASN A 81 17.55 -2.51 15.92
CA ASN A 81 17.02 -1.48 15.02
C ASN A 81 16.77 -2.15 13.68
N ASP A 82 15.52 -2.23 13.27
CA ASP A 82 15.10 -3.07 12.17
C ASP A 82 13.98 -2.42 11.34
N MET A 83 13.86 -2.87 10.08
CA MET A 83 12.73 -2.59 9.20
C MET A 83 12.27 -3.90 8.58
N PHE A 84 10.97 -4.07 8.41
CA PHE A 84 10.38 -5.28 7.86
C PHE A 84 9.05 -4.98 7.16
N TRP A 85 8.70 -5.81 6.19
CA TRP A 85 7.35 -5.85 5.65
C TRP A 85 6.40 -6.45 6.67
N MET A 86 5.20 -5.92 6.77
CA MET A 86 4.13 -6.46 7.62
C MET A 86 3.11 -7.18 6.75
N ILE A 87 3.07 -8.52 6.82
CA ILE A 87 2.08 -9.36 6.13
C ILE A 87 1.35 -10.17 7.20
N ASP A 88 0.04 -10.03 7.31
CA ASP A 88 -0.81 -10.73 8.29
C ASP A 88 -0.28 -10.64 9.75
N ASN A 89 0.25 -9.48 10.14
CA ASN A 89 0.90 -9.21 11.45
C ASN A 89 2.21 -9.97 11.70
N GLU A 90 2.80 -10.57 10.69
CA GLU A 90 4.13 -11.19 10.76
C GLU A 90 5.18 -10.34 10.03
N LYS A 91 6.46 -10.49 10.43
CA LYS A 91 7.60 -9.69 9.94
C LYS A 91 8.34 -10.42 8.83
N PHE A 92 8.52 -9.77 7.67
CA PHE A 92 9.20 -10.32 6.50
C PHE A 92 10.32 -9.39 6.01
N VAL A 93 11.34 -9.94 5.37
CA VAL A 93 12.42 -9.19 4.70
C VAL A 93 12.31 -9.24 3.18
N ILE A 94 11.61 -10.22 2.65
CA ILE A 94 11.23 -10.31 1.23
C ILE A 94 9.72 -10.48 1.16
N GLN A 95 9.08 -9.76 0.26
CA GLN A 95 7.68 -9.90 -0.09
C GLN A 95 7.53 -10.10 -1.59
N GLY A 96 6.87 -11.18 -1.97
CA GLY A 96 6.34 -11.36 -3.32
C GLY A 96 4.95 -10.76 -3.40
N THR A 97 4.59 -10.17 -4.54
CA THR A 97 3.22 -9.68 -4.79
C THR A 97 2.83 -9.90 -6.22
N ASN A 98 1.54 -10.08 -6.47
CA ASN A 98 1.04 -10.35 -7.82
C ASN A 98 1.27 -9.17 -8.76
N THR A 99 0.97 -7.97 -8.29
CA THR A 99 1.04 -6.74 -9.08
C THR A 99 1.59 -5.61 -8.21
N ILE A 100 2.41 -4.74 -8.82
CA ILE A 100 2.83 -3.47 -8.23
C ILE A 100 2.35 -2.37 -9.17
N ASP A 101 1.35 -1.61 -8.72
CA ASP A 101 0.74 -0.50 -9.42
C ASP A 101 0.32 0.61 -8.43
N GLU A 102 -0.33 1.66 -8.90
CA GLU A 102 -0.77 2.79 -8.08
C GLU A 102 -1.71 2.39 -6.93
N SER A 103 -2.40 1.26 -7.03
CA SER A 103 -3.30 0.75 -5.99
C SER A 103 -2.60 -0.09 -4.91
N THR A 104 -1.33 -0.41 -5.12
CA THR A 104 -0.57 -1.28 -4.22
C THR A 104 -0.13 -0.53 -2.97
N ILE A 105 -0.40 -1.11 -1.82
CA ILE A 105 0.03 -0.62 -0.50
C ILE A 105 0.79 -1.73 0.20
N LEU A 106 2.02 -1.43 0.64
CA LEU A 106 2.90 -2.38 1.31
C LEU A 106 3.22 -1.86 2.73
N PRO A 107 2.58 -2.39 3.77
CA PRO A 107 2.83 -1.97 5.15
C PRO A 107 4.26 -2.26 5.58
N VAL A 108 4.88 -1.28 6.25
CA VAL A 108 6.26 -1.35 6.77
C VAL A 108 6.26 -1.14 8.27
N GLY A 109 6.84 -2.08 8.98
CA GLY A 109 7.14 -1.94 10.41
C GLY A 109 8.59 -1.55 10.65
N ILE A 110 8.81 -0.83 11.75
CA ILE A 110 10.13 -0.39 12.21
C ILE A 110 10.26 -0.65 13.68
N THR A 111 11.46 -1.05 14.10
CA THR A 111 11.87 -1.04 15.50
C THR A 111 13.12 -0.18 15.64
N THR A 112 13.16 0.72 16.61
CA THR A 112 14.34 1.51 16.96
C THR A 112 14.54 1.54 18.48
N THR A 113 15.78 1.37 18.92
CA THR A 113 16.15 1.33 20.34
C THR A 113 16.67 2.68 20.86
N GLU A 114 16.96 3.60 19.95
CA GLU A 114 17.51 4.91 20.28
C GLU A 114 16.68 6.01 19.64
N ASN A 115 16.56 7.15 20.33
CA ASN A 115 15.95 8.35 19.77
C ASN A 115 16.87 8.95 18.70
N GLY A 116 16.31 9.41 17.60
CA GLY A 116 17.07 10.15 16.60
C GLY A 116 16.62 9.87 15.17
N ILE A 117 17.45 10.32 14.23
CA ILE A 117 17.13 10.30 12.81
C ILE A 117 17.26 8.89 12.25
N ASN A 118 16.17 8.47 11.63
CA ASN A 118 16.10 7.22 10.85
C ASN A 118 15.87 7.60 9.37
N THR A 119 16.53 6.87 8.48
CA THR A 119 16.53 7.18 7.04
C THR A 119 16.01 6.01 6.23
N PHE A 120 15.07 6.28 5.34
CA PHE A 120 14.57 5.33 4.33
C PHE A 120 15.04 5.78 2.96
N LYS A 121 15.49 4.83 2.15
CA LYS A 121 15.93 5.11 0.79
C LYS A 121 15.77 3.92 -0.15
N ILE A 122 15.79 4.19 -1.43
CA ILE A 122 15.90 3.17 -2.46
C ILE A 122 17.36 2.76 -2.59
N ASP A 123 17.64 1.45 -2.47
CA ASP A 123 18.98 0.89 -2.69
C ASP A 123 19.17 0.47 -4.16
N ALA A 124 18.17 -0.18 -4.75
CA ALA A 124 18.21 -0.61 -6.15
C ALA A 124 16.81 -0.82 -6.72
N LEU A 125 16.70 -0.61 -8.02
CA LEU A 125 15.50 -0.84 -8.82
C LEU A 125 15.88 -1.70 -10.02
N ASP A 126 15.31 -2.90 -10.13
CA ASP A 126 15.48 -3.79 -11.26
C ASP A 126 14.16 -3.91 -12.00
N ASN A 127 14.14 -3.63 -13.30
CA ASN A 127 12.96 -3.71 -14.18
C ASN A 127 11.76 -2.88 -13.69
N VAL A 128 12.00 -1.85 -12.89
CA VAL A 128 10.96 -0.94 -12.39
C VAL A 128 10.71 0.17 -13.42
N PRO A 129 9.47 0.35 -13.91
CA PRO A 129 9.13 1.45 -14.82
C PRO A 129 9.57 2.80 -14.27
N THR A 130 10.08 3.66 -15.15
CA THR A 130 10.59 4.98 -14.73
C THR A 130 9.50 5.94 -14.31
N ASP A 131 8.29 5.72 -14.76
CA ASP A 131 7.06 6.46 -14.44
C ASP A 131 6.33 5.93 -13.19
N LEU A 132 6.70 4.75 -12.69
CA LEU A 132 6.16 4.25 -11.42
C LEU A 132 6.84 4.98 -10.25
N GLU A 133 6.13 5.88 -9.62
CA GLU A 133 6.59 6.60 -8.44
C GLU A 133 6.60 5.70 -7.20
N ILE A 134 7.49 5.98 -6.25
CA ILE A 134 7.63 5.20 -5.02
C ILE A 134 7.63 6.15 -3.83
N TYR A 135 6.60 6.07 -3.00
CA TYR A 135 6.44 6.92 -1.84
C TYR A 135 6.56 6.11 -0.54
N ILE A 136 7.14 6.73 0.47
CA ILE A 136 6.86 6.36 1.85
C ILE A 136 5.76 7.26 2.38
N HIS A 137 4.70 6.66 2.89
CA HIS A 137 3.61 7.34 3.57
C HIS A 137 3.76 7.20 5.08
N ASP A 138 3.90 8.31 5.78
CA ASP A 138 3.82 8.39 7.24
C ASP A 138 2.39 8.72 7.65
N LYS A 139 1.63 7.72 8.04
CA LYS A 139 0.21 7.86 8.42
C LYS A 139 -0.02 8.72 9.66
N THR A 140 0.98 8.90 10.51
CA THR A 140 0.88 9.76 11.70
C THR A 140 0.98 11.23 11.33
N LEU A 141 1.80 11.56 10.33
CA LEU A 141 1.97 12.92 9.83
C LEU A 141 1.10 13.20 8.61
N ASP A 142 0.45 12.18 8.06
CA ASP A 142 -0.31 12.21 6.81
C ASP A 142 0.50 12.85 5.66
N THR A 143 1.73 12.36 5.50
CA THR A 143 2.67 12.89 4.51
C THR A 143 3.23 11.81 3.61
N PHE A 144 3.25 12.09 2.30
CA PHE A 144 3.85 11.24 1.28
C PHE A 144 5.18 11.83 0.84
N HIS A 145 6.25 11.08 0.99
CA HIS A 145 7.58 11.47 0.53
C HIS A 145 8.05 10.57 -0.62
N ASN A 146 8.37 11.18 -1.76
CA ASN A 146 8.83 10.46 -2.94
C ASN A 146 10.29 10.03 -2.78
N LEU A 147 10.50 8.71 -2.62
CA LEU A 147 11.84 8.13 -2.44
C LEU A 147 12.69 8.14 -3.72
N ARG A 148 12.10 8.36 -4.90
CA ARG A 148 12.89 8.56 -6.12
C ARG A 148 13.57 9.93 -6.16
N ASN A 149 13.00 10.92 -5.46
CA ASN A 149 13.53 12.28 -5.45
C ASN A 149 14.60 12.48 -4.37
N SER A 150 14.42 11.89 -3.20
CA SER A 150 15.39 11.97 -2.09
C SER A 150 15.08 10.95 -1.00
N ASP A 151 16.07 10.71 -0.13
CA ASP A 151 15.89 9.89 1.06
C ASP A 151 14.88 10.53 2.02
N TYR A 152 14.06 9.73 2.68
CA TYR A 152 13.16 10.18 3.73
C TYR A 152 13.85 10.08 5.09
N GLN A 153 13.94 11.19 5.80
CA GLN A 153 14.54 11.26 7.13
C GLN A 153 13.51 11.68 8.15
N ILE A 154 13.45 10.94 9.26
CA ILE A 154 12.52 11.24 10.35
C ILE A 154 13.17 11.01 11.70
N ASP A 155 12.97 11.96 12.62
CA ASP A 155 13.38 11.84 14.02
C ASP A 155 12.31 11.04 14.78
N LEU A 156 12.70 9.87 15.28
CA LEU A 156 11.80 8.97 16.01
C LEU A 156 12.32 8.72 17.42
N PRO A 157 11.46 8.77 18.44
CA PRO A 157 11.73 8.16 19.73
C PRO A 157 12.00 6.66 19.59
N SER A 158 12.74 6.08 20.55
CA SER A 158 12.86 4.62 20.62
C SER A 158 11.49 3.98 20.79
N GLY A 159 11.23 2.93 20.02
CA GLY A 159 9.92 2.26 20.02
C GLY A 159 9.74 1.30 18.87
N GLU A 160 8.56 0.71 18.82
CA GLU A 160 8.10 -0.15 17.73
C GLU A 160 6.93 0.54 17.01
N TYR A 161 7.04 0.63 15.68
CA TYR A 161 6.11 1.33 14.80
C TYR A 161 5.59 0.35 13.75
N LEU A 162 4.58 -0.45 14.08
CA LEU A 162 4.08 -1.53 13.21
C LEU A 162 3.05 -1.07 12.18
N GLU A 163 2.37 0.05 12.44
CA GLU A 163 1.24 0.51 11.62
C GLU A 163 1.43 1.94 11.07
N ARG A 164 2.56 2.58 11.35
CA ARG A 164 2.79 3.99 11.03
C ARG A 164 3.18 4.21 9.58
N PHE A 165 4.00 3.33 9.03
CA PHE A 165 4.59 3.53 7.71
C PHE A 165 4.09 2.52 6.70
N GLU A 166 4.01 2.94 5.45
CA GLU A 166 3.72 2.07 4.32
C GLU A 166 4.41 2.60 3.05
N ILE A 167 4.71 1.70 2.12
CA ILE A 167 5.15 2.07 0.77
C ILE A 167 3.94 2.08 -0.13
N THR A 168 3.77 3.18 -0.88
CA THR A 168 2.72 3.38 -1.86
C THR A 168 3.30 3.81 -3.20
N PHE A 169 2.53 3.69 -4.27
CA PHE A 169 2.94 4.04 -5.62
C PHE A 169 2.16 5.23 -6.18
N THR A 170 1.37 5.85 -5.34
CA THR A 170 0.69 7.12 -5.54
C THR A 170 0.84 7.97 -4.29
N ASN A 171 0.79 9.29 -4.43
CA ASN A 171 0.77 10.23 -3.32
C ASN A 171 -0.66 10.58 -2.88
N GLN A 172 -1.64 9.87 -3.42
CA GLN A 172 -3.03 10.01 -3.03
C GLN A 172 -3.37 8.91 -2.04
N SER A 173 -3.93 9.27 -0.91
CA SER A 173 -4.59 8.33 -0.03
C SER A 173 -5.71 7.65 -0.83
N LEU A 174 -5.65 6.30 -0.99
CA LEU A 174 -6.76 5.53 -1.56
C LEU A 174 -7.95 5.47 -0.58
N SER A 175 -7.89 6.24 0.49
CA SER A 175 -9.00 6.39 1.42
C SER A 175 -10.10 7.20 0.74
N VAL A 176 -11.32 6.94 1.13
CA VAL A 176 -12.56 7.64 0.73
C VAL A 176 -12.53 9.15 1.05
N ASP A 177 -11.37 9.66 1.52
CA ASP A 177 -11.16 11.02 2.03
C ASP A 177 -10.76 12.06 0.96
N ASP A 178 -10.58 11.67 -0.32
CA ASP A 178 -10.38 12.60 -1.45
C ASP A 178 -11.55 13.57 -1.67
N PHE A 179 -12.56 13.49 -0.80
CA PHE A 179 -13.77 14.32 -0.87
C PHE A 179 -13.72 15.57 0.01
N GLU A 180 -12.80 15.68 0.95
CA GLU A 180 -12.67 16.93 1.72
C GLU A 180 -12.14 18.09 0.85
N GLU A 181 -11.32 17.82 -0.17
CA GLU A 181 -10.91 18.86 -1.14
C GLU A 181 -12.04 19.32 -2.07
N MET A 182 -13.07 18.48 -2.29
CA MET A 182 -14.21 18.87 -3.11
C MET A 182 -15.21 19.79 -2.40
N ASN A 183 -15.08 19.98 -1.07
CA ASN A 183 -16.02 20.78 -0.26
C ASN A 183 -17.51 20.42 -0.49
N THR A 184 -17.78 19.21 -1.01
CA THR A 184 -19.13 18.73 -1.23
C THR A 184 -19.64 18.08 0.05
N ASP A 185 -20.63 18.68 0.70
CA ASP A 185 -21.27 18.13 1.89
C ASP A 185 -22.70 17.69 1.61
N VAL A 186 -23.10 16.59 2.23
CA VAL A 186 -24.45 16.03 2.08
C VAL A 186 -25.06 15.82 3.45
N TYR A 187 -26.22 16.39 3.70
CA TYR A 187 -26.94 16.20 4.95
C TYR A 187 -28.45 16.15 4.76
N TYR A 188 -29.15 15.60 5.72
CA TYR A 188 -30.61 15.59 5.76
C TYR A 188 -31.10 16.74 6.63
N SER A 189 -31.96 17.59 6.07
CA SER A 189 -32.64 18.65 6.79
C SER A 189 -33.95 18.13 7.38
N ASN A 190 -34.00 17.95 8.68
CA ASN A 190 -35.23 17.55 9.39
C ASN A 190 -36.32 18.63 9.39
N GLU A 191 -36.00 19.88 9.07
CA GLU A 191 -36.96 20.98 9.01
C GLU A 191 -37.76 20.96 7.68
N THR A 192 -37.09 20.66 6.57
CA THR A 192 -37.67 20.69 5.24
C THR A 192 -37.98 19.31 4.68
N ASN A 193 -37.48 18.25 5.34
CA ASN A 193 -37.48 16.85 4.90
C ASN A 193 -36.82 16.69 3.51
N ASP A 194 -35.72 17.39 3.32
CA ASP A 194 -34.94 17.35 2.08
C ASP A 194 -33.53 16.84 2.34
N ILE A 195 -32.94 16.15 1.35
CA ILE A 195 -31.50 16.00 1.26
C ILE A 195 -30.95 17.31 0.68
N VAL A 196 -29.97 17.87 1.37
CA VAL A 196 -29.23 19.05 0.91
C VAL A 196 -27.84 18.63 0.54
N ILE A 197 -27.43 18.89 -0.69
CA ILE A 197 -26.09 18.67 -1.22
C ILE A 197 -25.46 20.04 -1.42
N ASN A 198 -24.40 20.30 -0.69
CA ASN A 198 -23.57 21.49 -0.87
C ASN A 198 -22.49 21.18 -1.91
N ASN A 199 -22.57 21.78 -3.08
CA ASN A 199 -21.74 21.50 -4.26
C ASN A 199 -21.09 22.80 -4.77
N PRO A 200 -20.18 23.42 -4.02
CA PRO A 200 -19.65 24.75 -4.34
C PRO A 200 -18.85 24.78 -5.65
N GLN A 201 -18.37 23.64 -6.10
CA GLN A 201 -17.61 23.51 -7.35
C GLN A 201 -18.50 23.20 -8.56
N ASN A 202 -19.82 23.05 -8.37
CA ASN A 202 -20.78 22.68 -9.42
C ASN A 202 -20.43 21.39 -10.17
N ILE A 203 -19.95 20.39 -9.43
CA ILE A 203 -19.61 19.06 -9.98
C ILE A 203 -20.88 18.41 -10.51
N GLU A 204 -20.79 17.73 -11.64
CA GLU A 204 -21.91 16.99 -12.21
C GLU A 204 -22.23 15.75 -11.36
N ILE A 205 -23.50 15.64 -10.94
CA ILE A 205 -23.99 14.57 -10.08
C ILE A 205 -24.83 13.61 -10.92
N ASP A 206 -24.31 12.41 -11.16
CA ASP A 206 -25.01 11.38 -11.94
C ASP A 206 -26.24 10.87 -11.22
N SER A 207 -26.07 10.49 -9.94
CA SER A 207 -27.17 9.94 -9.15
C SER A 207 -26.99 10.13 -7.66
N VAL A 208 -28.12 10.14 -6.92
CA VAL A 208 -28.16 10.08 -5.46
C VAL A 208 -29.09 8.96 -5.03
N GLU A 209 -28.57 8.04 -4.21
CA GLU A 209 -29.31 6.93 -3.65
C GLU A 209 -29.43 7.06 -2.14
N ILE A 210 -30.61 6.80 -1.59
CA ILE A 210 -30.85 6.69 -0.15
C ILE A 210 -31.01 5.22 0.19
N ILE A 211 -30.17 4.73 1.08
CA ILE A 211 -30.08 3.31 1.42
C ILE A 211 -30.40 3.15 2.91
N ASN A 212 -31.28 2.20 3.23
CA ASN A 212 -31.60 1.88 4.62
C ASN A 212 -30.48 0.99 5.25
N MET A 213 -30.58 0.76 6.55
CA MET A 213 -29.58 -0.07 7.28
C MET A 213 -29.56 -1.55 6.86
N LEU A 214 -30.52 -1.99 6.05
CA LEU A 214 -30.54 -3.35 5.47
C LEU A 214 -29.87 -3.40 4.08
N GLY A 215 -29.32 -2.27 3.62
CA GLY A 215 -28.67 -2.19 2.30
C GLY A 215 -29.64 -2.02 1.12
N GLN A 216 -30.93 -1.74 1.38
CA GLN A 216 -31.92 -1.55 0.33
C GLN A 216 -31.99 -0.08 -0.09
N VAL A 217 -31.95 0.19 -1.40
CA VAL A 217 -32.20 1.52 -1.95
C VAL A 217 -33.69 1.85 -1.77
N VAL A 218 -33.99 2.88 -0.99
CA VAL A 218 -35.36 3.33 -0.70
C VAL A 218 -35.78 4.48 -1.59
N ILE A 219 -34.85 5.32 -2.01
CA ILE A 219 -35.10 6.41 -2.99
C ILE A 219 -33.88 6.51 -3.88
N LYS A 220 -34.09 6.80 -5.17
CA LYS A 220 -33.06 7.11 -6.15
C LYS A 220 -33.45 8.33 -6.96
N TYR A 221 -32.47 9.20 -7.19
CA TYR A 221 -32.54 10.36 -8.07
C TYR A 221 -31.47 10.22 -9.14
N ASP A 222 -31.82 10.44 -10.40
CA ASP A 222 -30.91 10.44 -11.54
C ASP A 222 -30.97 11.80 -12.24
N ASN A 223 -29.94 12.17 -12.98
CA ASN A 223 -29.84 13.44 -13.75
C ASN A 223 -30.08 14.69 -12.89
N ILE A 224 -29.20 14.91 -11.94
CA ILE A 224 -29.33 16.00 -10.97
C ILE A 224 -28.58 17.22 -11.48
N ASP A 225 -29.21 18.39 -11.41
CA ASP A 225 -28.60 19.65 -11.83
C ASP A 225 -27.34 19.97 -11.02
N SER A 226 -26.25 20.35 -11.70
CA SER A 226 -24.97 20.73 -11.10
C SER A 226 -24.99 22.16 -10.54
N ASN A 227 -25.83 22.42 -9.55
CA ASN A 227 -25.90 23.72 -8.86
C ASN A 227 -25.05 23.69 -7.59
N SER A 228 -24.61 24.86 -7.12
CA SER A 228 -23.82 25.01 -5.88
C SER A 228 -24.53 24.49 -4.62
N THR A 229 -25.87 24.39 -4.68
CA THR A 229 -26.69 23.75 -3.64
C THR A 229 -27.85 23.04 -4.31
N VAL A 230 -27.92 21.73 -4.12
CA VAL A 230 -28.99 20.87 -4.64
C VAL A 230 -29.88 20.44 -3.48
N LYS A 231 -31.21 20.55 -3.66
CA LYS A 231 -32.18 20.09 -2.65
C LYS A 231 -33.07 19.03 -3.26
N LEU A 232 -33.01 17.82 -2.71
CA LEU A 232 -33.82 16.69 -3.18
C LEU A 232 -34.90 16.38 -2.13
N LYS A 233 -36.17 16.53 -2.53
CA LYS A 233 -37.32 16.31 -1.66
C LYS A 233 -37.51 14.83 -1.35
N THR A 234 -37.39 14.45 -0.11
CA THR A 234 -37.64 13.08 0.33
C THR A 234 -39.10 12.98 0.82
N LYS A 235 -39.91 12.23 0.11
CA LYS A 235 -41.26 11.95 0.57
C LYS A 235 -41.25 10.69 1.44
N ASN A 236 -41.66 10.86 2.72
CA ASN A 236 -41.98 9.74 3.63
C ASN A 236 -40.79 8.81 4.03
N LEU A 237 -39.62 9.37 4.31
CA LEU A 237 -38.62 8.60 5.06
C LEU A 237 -39.08 8.42 6.50
N SER A 238 -39.06 7.19 6.98
CA SER A 238 -39.32 6.88 8.40
C SER A 238 -38.18 7.39 9.25
N VAL A 239 -38.45 7.69 10.51
CA VAL A 239 -37.41 8.00 11.50
C VAL A 239 -36.39 6.87 11.54
N GLY A 240 -35.11 7.18 11.40
CA GLY A 240 -34.07 6.17 11.37
C GLY A 240 -32.76 6.65 10.77
N THR A 241 -31.81 5.74 10.70
CA THR A 241 -30.51 5.98 10.08
C THR A 241 -30.51 5.51 8.64
N TYR A 242 -29.97 6.33 7.75
CA TYR A 242 -29.82 6.05 6.32
C TYR A 242 -28.42 6.37 5.86
N ILE A 243 -28.02 5.77 4.75
CA ILE A 243 -26.80 6.12 4.02
C ILE A 243 -27.24 6.82 2.73
N ILE A 244 -26.73 8.03 2.52
CA ILE A 244 -26.86 8.73 1.25
C ILE A 244 -25.62 8.44 0.43
N LYS A 245 -25.81 7.89 -0.77
CA LYS A 245 -24.78 7.57 -1.74
C LYS A 245 -24.93 8.51 -2.93
N LEU A 246 -23.91 9.32 -3.15
CA LEU A 246 -23.84 10.29 -4.24
C LEU A 246 -22.79 9.82 -5.24
N LYS A 247 -23.16 9.72 -6.52
CA LYS A 247 -22.28 9.33 -7.60
C LYS A 247 -22.05 10.50 -8.54
N THR A 248 -20.78 10.76 -8.87
CA THR A 248 -20.33 11.71 -9.89
C THR A 248 -19.61 10.98 -11.01
N GLU A 249 -19.20 11.63 -12.08
CA GLU A 249 -18.42 11.02 -13.17
C GLU A 249 -17.08 10.42 -12.68
N ILE A 250 -16.49 11.01 -11.65
CA ILE A 250 -15.12 10.67 -11.20
C ILE A 250 -15.09 9.97 -9.85
N SER A 251 -16.20 9.93 -9.12
CA SER A 251 -16.16 9.47 -7.73
C SER A 251 -17.53 9.11 -7.15
N GLU A 252 -17.52 8.48 -5.97
CA GLU A 252 -18.70 8.07 -5.21
C GLU A 252 -18.56 8.46 -3.74
N ILE A 253 -19.53 9.26 -3.24
CA ILE A 253 -19.58 9.71 -1.84
C ILE A 253 -20.68 8.94 -1.09
N SER A 254 -20.35 8.46 0.12
CA SER A 254 -21.33 7.87 1.03
C SER A 254 -21.35 8.59 2.36
N LYS A 255 -22.52 9.08 2.81
CA LYS A 255 -22.67 9.78 4.07
C LYS A 255 -23.82 9.21 4.91
N LYS A 256 -23.56 8.98 6.18
CA LYS A 256 -24.58 8.52 7.14
C LYS A 256 -25.40 9.71 7.64
N VAL A 257 -26.71 9.62 7.56
CA VAL A 257 -27.64 10.66 8.03
C VAL A 257 -28.67 10.11 8.99
N LEU A 258 -29.21 10.97 9.86
CA LEU A 258 -30.26 10.64 10.80
C LEU A 258 -31.51 11.44 10.45
N VAL A 259 -32.59 10.73 10.14
CA VAL A 259 -33.94 11.25 9.97
C VAL A 259 -34.65 11.19 11.34
N LYS A 260 -35.16 12.32 11.81
CA LYS A 260 -35.81 12.46 13.13
C LYS A 260 -37.31 12.73 12.95
#